data_bc257da2097a98e93cbf33a989ced875
#
_entry.id   bc257da2097a98e93cbf33a989ced875
#
_cell.length_a   1.000
_cell.length_b   1.000
_cell.length_c   1.000
_cell.angle_alpha   90.00
_cell.angle_beta   90.00
_cell.angle_gamma   90.00
#
_symmetry.space_group_name_H-M   'P 1'
#
loop_
_entity.id
_entity.type
_entity.pdbx_description
1 polymer ?
#
loop_
_entity_poly.entity_id
_entity_poly.type
_entity_poly.pdbx_seq_one_letter_code
_entity_poly.pdbx_strand_id
1 'polypeptide(L)' 'MSDLTKRALEQSLKNLLLQKPLHKITISDIADDCGINRMTFYYHFKDIYDLVEWS' A
#
# COMPACT_ATOMS: atom_id res chain seq x y z
N MET A 1 8.95 10.73 -11.61
CA MET A 1 8.59 9.91 -12.71
C MET A 1 8.00 8.59 -12.36
N SER A 2 8.54 7.89 -11.43
CA SER A 2 8.09 6.55 -11.13
C SER A 2 7.14 6.52 -9.96
N ASP A 3 6.30 7.54 -9.82
CA ASP A 3 5.37 7.61 -8.70
C ASP A 3 4.07 6.86 -8.96
N LEU A 4 3.91 6.31 -10.16
CA LEU A 4 2.66 5.60 -10.48
C LEU A 4 2.41 4.43 -9.55
N THR A 5 3.45 3.63 -9.29
CA THR A 5 3.29 2.49 -8.39
C THR A 5 3.03 2.95 -6.97
N LYS A 6 3.74 3.99 -6.53
CA LYS A 6 3.52 4.54 -5.20
C LYS A 6 2.09 5.07 -5.04
N ARG A 7 1.58 5.73 -6.07
CA ARG A 7 0.21 6.25 -6.03
C ARG A 7 -0.82 5.12 -6.05
N ALA A 8 -0.53 4.06 -6.80
CA ALA A 8 -1.40 2.90 -6.80
C ALA A 8 -1.45 2.26 -5.42
N LEU A 9 -0.31 2.15 -4.76
CA LEU A 9 -0.26 1.62 -3.40
C LEU A 9 -1.01 2.51 -2.43
N GLU A 10 -0.87 3.82 -2.57
CA GLU A 10 -1.61 4.76 -1.74
C GLU A 10 -3.10 4.61 -1.94
N GLN A 11 -3.54 4.49 -3.18
CA GLN A 11 -4.96 4.34 -3.48
C GLN A 11 -5.51 3.03 -2.89
N SER A 12 -4.73 1.95 -3.01
CA SER A 12 -5.13 0.67 -2.42
C SER A 12 -5.26 0.79 -0.90
N LEU A 13 -4.34 1.49 -0.26
CA LEU A 13 -4.44 1.72 1.18
C LEU A 13 -5.73 2.47 1.52
N LYS A 14 -6.03 3.53 0.78
CA LYS A 14 -7.25 4.31 1.03
C LYS A 14 -8.50 3.47 0.84
N ASN A 15 -8.52 2.63 -0.19
CA ASN A 15 -9.65 1.74 -0.43
C ASN A 15 -9.85 0.78 0.73
N LEU A 16 -8.77 0.21 1.24
CA LEU A 16 -8.85 -0.74 2.35
C LEU A 16 -9.27 -0.05 3.64
N LEU A 17 -8.86 1.20 3.84
CA LEU A 17 -9.26 1.95 5.03
C LEU A 17 -10.76 2.22 5.08
N LEU A 18 -11.45 2.16 3.94
CA LEU A 18 -12.91 2.25 3.91
C LEU A 18 -13.57 0.99 4.45
N GLN A 19 -12.83 -0.11 4.53
CA GLN A 19 -13.38 -1.41 4.92
C GLN A 19 -12.95 -1.84 6.30
N LYS A 20 -11.73 -1.46 6.72
CA LYS A 20 -11.20 -1.90 8.01
C LYS A 20 -10.13 -0.93 8.51
N PRO A 21 -9.88 -0.94 9.82
CA PRO A 21 -8.90 -0.01 10.41
C PRO A 21 -7.48 -0.35 10.00
N LEU A 22 -6.61 0.65 10.09
CA LEU A 22 -5.23 0.54 9.65
C LEU A 22 -4.50 -0.65 10.29
N HIS A 23 -4.72 -0.88 11.58
CA HIS A 23 -4.00 -1.95 12.29
C HIS A 23 -4.38 -3.35 11.82
N LYS A 24 -5.45 -3.47 11.05
CA LYS A 24 -5.86 -4.75 10.48
C LYS A 24 -5.49 -4.91 9.01
N ILE A 25 -4.90 -3.88 8.43
CA ILE A 25 -4.46 -3.92 7.03
C ILE A 25 -3.05 -4.47 6.98
N THR A 26 -2.82 -5.47 6.12
CA THR A 26 -1.49 -6.05 5.94
C THR A 26 -0.91 -5.63 4.60
N ILE A 27 0.40 -5.81 4.43
CA ILE A 27 1.05 -5.56 3.16
C ILE A 27 0.48 -6.47 2.08
N SER A 28 0.17 -7.72 2.44
CA SER A 28 -0.48 -8.64 1.51
C SER A 28 -1.82 -8.10 1.03
N ASP A 29 -2.60 -7.52 1.93
CA ASP A 29 -3.88 -6.93 1.54
C ASP A 29 -3.69 -5.82 0.51
N ILE A 30 -2.71 -4.96 0.74
CA ILE A 30 -2.45 -3.84 -0.17
C ILE A 30 -1.95 -4.37 -1.50
N ALA A 31 -1.02 -5.33 -1.49
CA ALA A 31 -0.47 -5.88 -2.70
C ALA A 31 -1.55 -6.58 -3.53
N ASP A 32 -2.43 -7.34 -2.87
CA ASP A 32 -3.52 -8.02 -3.57
C ASP A 32 -4.49 -7.01 -4.19
N ASP A 33 -4.83 -5.97 -3.45
CA ASP A 33 -5.76 -4.96 -3.97
C ASP A 33 -5.15 -4.21 -5.15
N CYS A 34 -3.84 -3.99 -5.11
CA CYS A 34 -3.12 -3.25 -6.15
C CYS A 34 -2.76 -4.13 -7.34
N GLY A 35 -2.76 -5.46 -7.18
CA GLY A 35 -2.41 -6.37 -8.26
C GLY A 35 -0.92 -6.59 -8.42
N ILE A 36 -0.15 -6.41 -7.36
CA ILE A 36 1.31 -6.62 -7.37
C ILE A 36 1.67 -7.63 -6.29
N ASN A 37 2.94 -8.09 -6.31
CA ASN A 37 3.40 -8.95 -5.23
C ASN A 37 4.01 -8.12 -4.11
N ARG A 38 4.25 -8.77 -2.95
CA ARG A 38 4.76 -8.06 -1.78
C ARG A 38 6.16 -7.50 -2.00
N MET A 39 6.97 -8.16 -2.81
CA MET A 39 8.32 -7.66 -3.06
C MET A 39 8.28 -6.29 -3.73
N THR A 40 7.33 -6.09 -4.63
CA THR A 40 7.18 -4.80 -5.29
C THR A 40 6.86 -3.71 -4.26
N PHE A 41 6.03 -4.03 -3.27
CA PHE A 41 5.77 -3.08 -2.18
C PHE A 41 7.07 -2.68 -1.50
N TYR A 42 7.91 -3.66 -1.16
CA TYR A 42 9.15 -3.39 -0.42
C TYR A 42 10.20 -2.64 -1.23
N TYR A 43 10.06 -2.59 -2.55
CA TYR A 43 10.91 -1.73 -3.35
C TYR A 43 10.63 -0.25 -3.11
N HIS A 44 9.43 0.08 -2.69
CA HIS A 44 9.00 1.48 -2.58
C HIS A 44 8.85 1.93 -1.14
N PHE A 45 8.43 1.05 -0.25
CA PHE A 45 8.16 1.39 1.14
C PHE A 45 8.66 0.30 2.06
N LYS A 46 9.17 0.72 3.22
CA LYS A 46 9.69 -0.22 4.21
C LYS A 46 8.55 -1.00 4.87
N ASP A 47 7.45 -0.31 5.16
CA ASP A 47 6.28 -0.92 5.78
C ASP A 47 5.07 -0.04 5.50
N ILE A 48 3.91 -0.41 6.07
CA ILE A 48 2.67 0.32 5.84
C ILE A 48 2.77 1.74 6.41
N TYR A 49 3.44 1.92 7.54
CA TYR A 49 3.56 3.24 8.14
C TYR A 49 4.38 4.18 7.27
N ASP A 50 5.38 3.64 6.58
CA ASP A 50 6.16 4.41 5.62
C ASP A 50 5.26 4.90 4.48
N LEU A 51 4.37 4.06 4.01
CA LEU A 51 3.39 4.44 2.99
C LEU A 51 2.45 5.52 3.52
N VAL A 52 1.99 5.39 4.76
CA VAL A 52 1.11 6.37 5.38
C VAL A 52 1.80 7.73 5.44
N GLU A 53 3.06 7.75 5.82
CA GLU A 53 3.81 9.01 5.89
C GLU A 53 3.96 9.66 4.53
N TRP A 54 4.15 8.85 3.50
CA TRP A 54 4.32 9.37 2.15
C TRP A 54 3.03 9.99 1.60
N SER A 55 1.90 9.44 1.97
CA SER A 55 0.62 9.83 1.40
C SER A 55 0.06 11.16 1.94
#